data_3e03c7f1917ce7fca54654b63c2dd2bd
#
_entry.id   3e03c7f1917ce7fca54654b63c2dd2bd
#
_cell.length_a   1.000
_cell.length_b   1.000
_cell.length_c   1.000
_cell.angle_alpha   90.00
_cell.angle_beta   90.00
_cell.angle_gamma   90.00
#
_symmetry.space_group_name_H-M   'P 1'
#
loop_
_entity.id
_entity.type
_entity.pdbx_description
1 polymer ?
#
loop_
_entity_poly.entity_id
_entity_poly.type
_entity_poly.pdbx_seq_one_letter_code
_entity_poly.pdbx_strand_id
1 'polypeptide(L)'
;MSYPSPDQRVAGVLAPVFALRGSQDLGIGDTLALRELADWAAGQGLRVLQILPVNEPGLDNSPYNIISSMALDPSTIATFPEELPDLRKRDYRRVTKDFDLHEMCAGPVRYVEVRKLKGLLLEAAYETFCSEAREDRTREFHDFIRRQANWLEAYALYRALVSLHDGSEVFAEWPAEQQSLAAARVWRNTLSGDEQENLERLVDLHRYIQWVAFSQWEAVRAHCEEIGISLMGDVPVGVSIHSCDVWSEPHVFDLTRSCGAPPEKNFKADPFTEKWGQNWGFPLYDWYAMSRDNFAWWRRRLRAMSRMFDIIRVDHALGFFRIYSFPWRPEQNATFADLTEAEAIALTEGRLPGFVPRDDSTAENQERNRVHG
;
A
#
# COMPACT_ATOMS: atom_id res chain seq x y z
N MET A 1 -20.55 -18.31 -7.99
CA MET A 1 -19.95 -18.34 -9.36
C MET A 1 -18.77 -19.32 -9.41
N SER A 2 -18.59 -19.99 -10.53
CA SER A 2 -17.36 -20.78 -10.75
C SER A 2 -16.28 -19.83 -11.26
N TYR A 3 -15.18 -19.71 -10.54
CA TYR A 3 -13.96 -19.08 -11.04
C TYR A 3 -13.56 -19.70 -12.37
N PRO A 4 -12.91 -18.96 -13.29
CA PRO A 4 -12.37 -19.57 -14.49
C PRO A 4 -11.50 -20.79 -14.09
N SER A 5 -11.85 -21.96 -14.58
CA SER A 5 -11.03 -23.15 -14.37
C SER A 5 -9.65 -22.92 -15.00
N PRO A 6 -8.53 -23.42 -14.41
CA PRO A 6 -7.22 -23.37 -15.04
C PRO A 6 -7.20 -23.89 -16.49
N ASP A 7 -8.11 -24.80 -16.83
CA ASP A 7 -8.24 -25.37 -18.16
C ASP A 7 -9.10 -24.51 -19.13
N GLN A 8 -9.76 -23.46 -18.62
CA GLN A 8 -10.62 -22.61 -19.41
C GLN A 8 -9.82 -21.42 -19.98
N ARG A 9 -9.87 -21.23 -21.29
CA ARG A 9 -9.32 -20.05 -21.93
C ARG A 9 -10.23 -18.85 -21.66
N VAL A 10 -9.70 -17.83 -21.01
CA VAL A 10 -10.38 -16.57 -20.75
C VAL A 10 -9.52 -15.41 -21.21
N ALA A 11 -10.16 -14.30 -21.55
CA ALA A 11 -9.49 -13.04 -21.82
C ALA A 11 -9.78 -12.05 -20.71
N GLY A 12 -8.84 -11.18 -20.42
CA GLY A 12 -8.95 -10.11 -19.44
C GLY A 12 -8.18 -8.87 -19.86
N VAL A 13 -8.33 -7.82 -19.09
CA VAL A 13 -7.58 -6.57 -19.21
C VAL A 13 -6.93 -6.23 -17.87
N LEU A 14 -5.74 -5.63 -17.92
CA LEU A 14 -5.07 -5.04 -16.77
C LEU A 14 -5.17 -3.53 -16.85
N ALA A 15 -5.60 -2.90 -15.76
CA ALA A 15 -5.63 -1.45 -15.65
C ALA A 15 -5.26 -0.99 -14.22
N PRO A 16 -4.38 0.01 -14.04
CA PRO A 16 -4.18 0.64 -12.75
C PRO A 16 -5.42 1.44 -12.36
N VAL A 17 -5.94 1.27 -11.14
CA VAL A 17 -7.12 2.02 -10.69
C VAL A 17 -6.89 3.52 -10.80
N PHE A 18 -5.74 4.02 -10.34
CA PHE A 18 -5.39 5.44 -10.35
C PHE A 18 -5.36 6.07 -11.76
N ALA A 19 -5.22 5.27 -12.82
CA ALA A 19 -5.18 5.75 -14.21
C ALA A 19 -6.56 5.76 -14.88
N LEU A 20 -7.59 5.22 -14.23
CA LEU A 20 -8.94 5.21 -14.77
C LEU A 20 -9.52 6.62 -14.80
N ARG A 21 -10.40 6.85 -15.79
CA ARG A 21 -11.23 8.04 -15.90
C ARG A 21 -12.68 7.58 -16.06
N GLY A 22 -13.53 8.02 -15.15
CA GLY A 22 -14.95 7.65 -15.12
C GLY A 22 -15.87 8.79 -15.52
N SER A 23 -17.16 8.54 -15.42
CA SER A 23 -18.21 9.52 -15.65
C SER A 23 -18.18 10.68 -14.63
N GLN A 24 -17.70 10.41 -13.43
CA GLN A 24 -17.34 11.38 -12.41
C GLN A 24 -15.86 11.24 -12.12
N ASP A 25 -15.10 12.32 -12.14
CA ASP A 25 -13.64 12.30 -12.03
C ASP A 25 -13.16 13.49 -11.15
N LEU A 26 -12.30 13.19 -10.19
CA LEU A 26 -11.61 14.16 -9.34
C LEU A 26 -10.08 14.15 -9.58
N GLY A 27 -9.66 13.79 -10.79
CA GLY A 27 -8.26 13.78 -11.20
C GLY A 27 -7.54 12.44 -10.95
N ILE A 28 -8.25 11.42 -10.47
CA ILE A 28 -7.73 10.06 -10.24
C ILE A 28 -8.88 9.05 -10.37
N GLY A 29 -8.57 7.85 -10.84
CA GLY A 29 -9.52 6.76 -10.86
C GLY A 29 -9.82 6.21 -9.45
N ASP A 30 -11.06 5.78 -9.26
CA ASP A 30 -11.58 5.31 -7.98
C ASP A 30 -12.52 4.09 -8.15
N THR A 31 -13.18 3.69 -7.07
CA THR A 31 -14.07 2.53 -7.04
C THR A 31 -15.28 2.68 -7.97
N LEU A 32 -15.74 3.90 -8.25
CA LEU A 32 -16.81 4.13 -9.25
C LEU A 32 -16.27 3.90 -10.68
N ALA A 33 -15.15 4.52 -11.03
CA ALA A 33 -14.51 4.32 -12.34
C ALA A 33 -14.13 2.85 -12.58
N LEU A 34 -13.78 2.11 -11.52
CA LEU A 34 -13.48 0.69 -11.62
C LEU A 34 -14.74 -0.15 -11.92
N ARG A 35 -15.90 0.16 -11.34
CA ARG A 35 -17.17 -0.49 -11.69
C ARG A 35 -17.57 -0.21 -13.14
N GLU A 36 -17.41 1.04 -13.60
CA GLU A 36 -17.66 1.40 -15.00
C GLU A 36 -16.74 0.64 -15.97
N LEU A 37 -15.46 0.46 -15.62
CA LEU A 37 -14.55 -0.38 -16.39
C LEU A 37 -14.97 -1.85 -16.39
N ALA A 38 -15.46 -2.37 -15.27
CA ALA A 38 -15.95 -3.74 -15.17
C ALA A 38 -17.18 -3.97 -16.07
N ASP A 39 -18.13 -3.02 -16.10
CA ASP A 39 -19.29 -3.05 -17.00
C ASP A 39 -18.86 -3.06 -18.46
N TRP A 40 -17.92 -2.18 -18.84
CA TRP A 40 -17.37 -2.18 -20.18
C TRP A 40 -16.69 -3.51 -20.53
N ALA A 41 -15.86 -4.05 -19.64
CA ALA A 41 -15.14 -5.30 -19.85
C ALA A 41 -16.12 -6.49 -20.03
N ALA A 42 -17.15 -6.58 -19.20
CA ALA A 42 -18.19 -7.58 -19.34
C ALA A 42 -18.94 -7.47 -20.67
N GLY A 43 -19.26 -6.24 -21.11
CA GLY A 43 -19.90 -5.96 -22.39
C GLY A 43 -19.03 -6.35 -23.60
N GLN A 44 -17.70 -6.39 -23.46
CA GLN A 44 -16.77 -6.87 -24.47
C GLN A 44 -16.50 -8.39 -24.40
N GLY A 45 -17.17 -9.11 -23.48
CA GLY A 45 -16.96 -10.55 -23.30
C GLY A 45 -15.70 -10.93 -22.54
N LEU A 46 -15.00 -9.96 -21.91
CA LEU A 46 -13.88 -10.24 -21.02
C LEU A 46 -14.39 -10.90 -19.72
N ARG A 47 -13.51 -11.63 -19.04
CA ARG A 47 -13.84 -12.38 -17.83
C ARG A 47 -12.95 -12.07 -16.64
N VAL A 48 -11.81 -11.45 -16.86
CA VAL A 48 -10.85 -11.09 -15.81
C VAL A 48 -10.51 -9.62 -15.93
N LEU A 49 -10.62 -8.91 -14.81
CA LEU A 49 -10.12 -7.56 -14.65
C LEU A 49 -8.97 -7.60 -13.64
N GLN A 50 -7.75 -7.42 -14.12
CA GLN A 50 -6.57 -7.33 -13.28
C GLN A 50 -6.29 -5.87 -12.95
N ILE A 51 -5.96 -5.60 -11.69
CA ILE A 51 -5.56 -4.27 -11.23
C ILE A 51 -4.20 -4.33 -10.54
N LEU A 52 -3.51 -3.18 -10.52
CA LEU A 52 -2.29 -3.03 -9.74
C LEU A 52 -2.62 -2.96 -8.23
N PRO A 53 -1.60 -3.04 -7.35
CA PRO A 53 -1.84 -2.95 -5.90
C PRO A 53 -2.68 -1.73 -5.51
N VAL A 54 -3.60 -1.94 -4.58
CA VAL A 54 -4.58 -0.93 -4.11
C VAL A 54 -4.35 -0.52 -2.66
N ASN A 55 -3.28 -1.02 -2.07
CA ASN A 55 -2.86 -0.58 -0.74
C ASN A 55 -2.36 0.86 -0.78
N GLU A 56 -2.41 1.54 0.36
CA GLU A 56 -1.96 2.92 0.48
C GLU A 56 -0.46 3.03 0.15
N PRO A 57 -0.08 3.79 -0.91
CA PRO A 57 1.31 3.98 -1.30
C PRO A 57 1.98 5.06 -0.46
N GLY A 58 3.31 5.03 -0.41
CA GLY A 58 4.12 6.11 0.16
C GLY A 58 4.10 7.39 -0.67
N LEU A 59 4.94 8.34 -0.28
CA LEU A 59 5.02 9.66 -0.94
C LEU A 59 5.55 9.61 -2.38
N ASP A 60 6.21 8.51 -2.79
CA ASP A 60 6.66 8.29 -4.17
C ASP A 60 5.54 7.87 -5.14
N ASN A 61 4.33 7.65 -4.63
CA ASN A 61 3.13 7.24 -5.37
C ASN A 61 3.25 5.89 -6.10
N SER A 62 4.29 5.10 -5.81
CA SER A 62 4.42 3.77 -6.39
C SER A 62 3.42 2.81 -5.73
N PRO A 63 2.56 2.12 -6.49
CA PRO A 63 1.62 1.16 -5.91
C PRO A 63 2.32 -0.06 -5.30
N TYR A 64 3.63 -0.24 -5.60
CA TYR A 64 4.45 -1.30 -5.02
C TYR A 64 5.24 -0.87 -3.77
N ASN A 65 5.34 0.45 -3.49
CA ASN A 65 5.96 0.97 -2.28
C ASN A 65 4.88 1.39 -1.28
N ILE A 66 4.26 0.41 -0.65
CA ILE A 66 3.10 0.61 0.23
C ILE A 66 3.50 0.91 1.66
N ILE A 67 2.76 1.82 2.30
CA ILE A 67 2.93 2.15 3.73
C ILE A 67 2.11 1.27 4.66
N SER A 68 1.23 0.44 4.11
CA SER A 68 0.52 -0.58 4.85
C SER A 68 0.18 -1.76 3.97
N SER A 69 0.46 -2.97 4.46
CA SER A 69 0.08 -4.23 3.80
C SER A 69 -1.42 -4.53 3.87
N MET A 70 -2.17 -3.78 4.67
CA MET A 70 -3.57 -4.03 4.99
C MET A 70 -4.49 -2.89 4.55
N ALA A 71 -4.07 -1.64 4.76
CA ALA A 71 -4.90 -0.47 4.48
C ALA A 71 -5.00 -0.20 2.98
N LEU A 72 -6.18 0.24 2.57
CA LEU A 72 -6.48 0.63 1.19
C LEU A 72 -6.15 2.10 0.97
N ASP A 73 -5.74 2.45 -0.25
CA ASP A 73 -5.42 3.82 -0.63
C ASP A 73 -6.69 4.71 -0.58
N PRO A 74 -6.74 5.71 0.30
CA PRO A 74 -7.87 6.63 0.39
C PRO A 74 -8.16 7.39 -0.91
N SER A 75 -7.16 7.57 -1.77
CA SER A 75 -7.33 8.25 -3.06
C SER A 75 -8.23 7.47 -4.02
N THR A 76 -8.38 6.15 -3.82
CA THR A 76 -9.26 5.29 -4.63
C THR A 76 -10.71 5.26 -4.16
N ILE A 77 -11.05 5.93 -3.07
CA ILE A 77 -12.44 6.08 -2.60
C ILE A 77 -13.20 7.01 -3.55
N ALA A 78 -14.38 6.61 -4.00
CA ALA A 78 -15.31 7.49 -4.71
C ALA A 78 -15.94 8.48 -3.72
N THR A 79 -15.47 9.73 -3.72
CA THR A 79 -15.87 10.79 -2.79
C THR A 79 -16.92 11.70 -3.39
N PHE A 80 -18.00 11.09 -3.89
CA PHE A 80 -19.18 11.79 -4.40
C PHE A 80 -20.37 11.59 -3.45
N PRO A 81 -21.30 12.55 -3.31
CA PRO A 81 -22.45 12.41 -2.41
C PRO A 81 -23.35 11.20 -2.69
N GLU A 82 -23.35 10.70 -3.92
CA GLU A 82 -24.09 9.53 -4.34
C GLU A 82 -23.40 8.21 -3.93
N GLU A 83 -22.08 8.24 -3.78
CA GLU A 83 -21.24 7.08 -3.43
C GLU A 83 -20.82 7.07 -1.95
N LEU A 84 -20.86 8.21 -1.29
CA LEU A 84 -20.48 8.39 0.11
C LEU A 84 -21.64 9.03 0.89
N PRO A 85 -22.52 8.22 1.53
CA PRO A 85 -23.76 8.70 2.15
C PRO A 85 -23.57 9.79 3.22
N ASP A 86 -22.42 9.79 3.89
CA ASP A 86 -22.10 10.78 4.92
C ASP A 86 -21.59 12.11 4.31
N LEU A 87 -21.32 12.18 2.99
CA LEU A 87 -20.88 13.40 2.32
C LEU A 87 -22.06 14.19 1.78
N ARG A 88 -22.38 15.30 2.41
CA ARG A 88 -23.49 16.16 1.99
C ARG A 88 -23.13 16.94 0.70
N LYS A 89 -24.11 17.14 -0.19
CA LYS A 89 -23.93 17.93 -1.44
C LYS A 89 -23.41 19.34 -1.19
N ARG A 90 -23.79 19.97 -0.08
CA ARG A 90 -23.30 21.31 0.30
C ARG A 90 -21.80 21.30 0.63
N ASP A 91 -21.33 20.25 1.35
CA ASP A 91 -19.95 20.13 1.78
C ASP A 91 -19.05 19.73 0.59
N TYR A 92 -19.53 18.84 -0.29
CA TYR A 92 -18.89 18.56 -1.57
C TYR A 92 -18.66 19.84 -2.39
N ARG A 93 -19.71 20.67 -2.59
CA ARG A 93 -19.61 21.94 -3.32
C ARG A 93 -18.67 22.94 -2.63
N ARG A 94 -18.72 23.01 -1.30
CA ARG A 94 -17.85 23.89 -0.50
C ARG A 94 -16.37 23.55 -0.67
N VAL A 95 -16.03 22.26 -0.64
CA VAL A 95 -14.65 21.79 -0.77
C VAL A 95 -14.16 21.91 -2.22
N THR A 96 -14.94 21.42 -3.18
CA THR A 96 -14.52 21.33 -4.59
C THR A 96 -14.34 22.68 -5.26
N LYS A 97 -15.02 23.75 -4.80
CA LYS A 97 -14.90 25.11 -5.38
C LYS A 97 -13.48 25.69 -5.31
N ASP A 98 -12.65 25.20 -4.38
CA ASP A 98 -11.29 25.69 -4.15
C ASP A 98 -10.24 24.94 -4.99
N PHE A 99 -10.69 24.03 -5.89
CA PHE A 99 -9.85 23.22 -6.76
C PHE A 99 -10.23 23.42 -8.24
N ASP A 100 -9.23 23.47 -9.11
CA ASP A 100 -9.46 23.46 -10.57
C ASP A 100 -9.62 22.01 -11.04
N LEU A 101 -10.86 21.50 -10.93
CA LEU A 101 -11.18 20.13 -11.34
C LEU A 101 -10.92 19.89 -12.83
N HIS A 102 -11.13 20.92 -13.68
CA HIS A 102 -10.87 20.81 -15.11
C HIS A 102 -9.38 20.53 -15.38
N GLU A 103 -8.49 21.28 -14.73
CA GLU A 103 -7.05 21.08 -14.84
C GLU A 103 -6.60 19.75 -14.22
N MET A 104 -7.17 19.35 -13.07
CA MET A 104 -6.86 18.09 -12.42
C MET A 104 -7.24 16.87 -13.27
N CYS A 105 -8.31 16.97 -14.08
CA CYS A 105 -8.78 15.89 -14.94
C CYS A 105 -8.14 15.89 -16.33
N ALA A 106 -7.48 16.96 -16.75
CA ALA A 106 -6.99 17.14 -18.12
C ALA A 106 -5.67 16.40 -18.44
N GLY A 107 -4.97 15.84 -17.45
CA GLY A 107 -3.62 15.30 -17.65
C GLY A 107 -3.23 14.18 -16.68
N PRO A 108 -1.93 14.02 -16.43
CA PRO A 108 -1.44 13.08 -15.43
C PRO A 108 -2.01 13.34 -14.04
N VAL A 109 -2.10 12.28 -13.22
CA VAL A 109 -2.60 12.38 -11.85
C VAL A 109 -1.76 13.35 -11.03
N ARG A 110 -2.40 14.37 -10.48
CA ARG A 110 -1.80 15.34 -9.57
C ARG A 110 -1.99 14.86 -8.13
N TYR A 111 -1.16 13.93 -7.71
CA TYR A 111 -1.35 13.21 -6.44
C TYR A 111 -1.46 14.12 -5.22
N VAL A 112 -0.71 15.22 -5.15
CA VAL A 112 -0.74 16.15 -4.01
C VAL A 112 -2.11 16.83 -3.92
N GLU A 113 -2.61 17.35 -5.03
CA GLU A 113 -3.90 18.03 -5.12
C GLU A 113 -5.05 17.04 -4.89
N VAL A 114 -4.97 15.84 -5.48
CA VAL A 114 -5.97 14.79 -5.32
C VAL A 114 -6.07 14.34 -3.86
N ARG A 115 -4.93 14.03 -3.22
CA ARG A 115 -4.92 13.64 -1.80
C ARG A 115 -5.49 14.72 -0.90
N LYS A 116 -5.14 15.98 -1.16
CA LYS A 116 -5.68 17.13 -0.43
C LYS A 116 -7.19 17.24 -0.62
N LEU A 117 -7.68 17.21 -1.87
CA LEU A 117 -9.11 17.29 -2.17
C LEU A 117 -9.89 16.15 -1.51
N LYS A 118 -9.50 14.91 -1.78
CA LYS A 118 -10.21 13.73 -1.24
C LYS A 118 -10.11 13.66 0.28
N GLY A 119 -8.97 14.05 0.87
CA GLY A 119 -8.81 14.15 2.32
C GLY A 119 -9.83 15.11 2.95
N LEU A 120 -9.99 16.31 2.40
CA LEU A 120 -10.98 17.29 2.87
C LEU A 120 -12.44 16.79 2.69
N LEU A 121 -12.72 16.05 1.62
CA LEU A 121 -14.05 15.46 1.41
C LEU A 121 -14.35 14.34 2.41
N LEU A 122 -13.36 13.49 2.69
CA LEU A 122 -13.47 12.41 3.67
C LEU A 122 -13.59 12.96 5.11
N GLU A 123 -12.86 14.04 5.43
CA GLU A 123 -12.98 14.72 6.72
C GLU A 123 -14.38 15.34 6.90
N ALA A 124 -14.91 16.01 5.87
CA ALA A 124 -16.27 16.55 5.91
C ALA A 124 -17.35 15.46 6.03
N ALA A 125 -17.14 14.30 5.40
CA ALA A 125 -18.00 13.14 5.55
C ALA A 125 -17.93 12.57 6.99
N TYR A 126 -16.74 12.47 7.55
CA TYR A 126 -16.54 12.02 8.93
C TYR A 126 -17.21 12.95 9.95
N GLU A 127 -17.10 14.27 9.80
CA GLU A 127 -17.80 15.24 10.65
C GLU A 127 -19.32 15.05 10.62
N THR A 128 -19.86 14.80 9.42
CA THR A 128 -21.29 14.47 9.27
C THR A 128 -21.64 13.15 9.93
N PHE A 129 -20.82 12.12 9.75
CA PHE A 129 -20.99 10.83 10.40
C PHE A 129 -21.02 10.97 11.93
N CYS A 130 -20.07 11.69 12.52
CA CYS A 130 -20.01 11.91 13.98
C CYS A 130 -21.25 12.64 14.53
N SER A 131 -21.81 13.57 13.76
CA SER A 131 -22.93 14.40 14.22
C SER A 131 -24.32 13.86 13.89
N GLU A 132 -24.48 13.05 12.84
CA GLU A 132 -25.79 12.71 12.26
C GLU A 132 -25.95 11.23 11.90
N ALA A 133 -24.92 10.37 12.14
CA ALA A 133 -25.02 8.98 11.77
C ALA A 133 -26.18 8.28 12.50
N ARG A 134 -26.94 7.47 11.76
CA ARG A 134 -27.97 6.63 12.31
C ARG A 134 -27.34 5.47 13.09
N GLU A 135 -28.07 4.93 14.04
CA GLU A 135 -27.61 3.82 14.90
C GLU A 135 -27.09 2.61 14.12
N ASP A 136 -27.71 2.28 12.99
CA ASP A 136 -27.31 1.17 12.13
C ASP A 136 -25.90 1.43 11.53
N ARG A 137 -25.63 2.64 11.02
CA ARG A 137 -24.34 3.04 10.47
C ARG A 137 -23.24 3.04 11.54
N THR A 138 -23.55 3.58 12.71
CA THR A 138 -22.62 3.58 13.85
C THR A 138 -22.29 2.14 14.29
N ARG A 139 -23.27 1.25 14.28
CA ARG A 139 -23.06 -0.16 14.60
C ARG A 139 -22.17 -0.86 13.56
N GLU A 140 -22.40 -0.63 12.26
CA GLU A 140 -21.57 -1.16 11.18
C GLU A 140 -20.12 -0.72 11.30
N PHE A 141 -19.88 0.55 11.61
CA PHE A 141 -18.54 1.09 11.85
C PHE A 141 -17.84 0.41 13.03
N HIS A 142 -18.52 0.29 14.17
CA HIS A 142 -17.96 -0.40 15.32
C HIS A 142 -17.73 -1.90 15.07
N ASP A 143 -18.60 -2.54 14.27
CA ASP A 143 -18.42 -3.93 13.85
C ASP A 143 -17.19 -4.08 12.94
N PHE A 144 -16.95 -3.13 12.05
CA PHE A 144 -15.74 -3.08 11.23
C PHE A 144 -14.50 -2.95 12.11
N ILE A 145 -14.47 -2.00 13.05
CA ILE A 145 -13.35 -1.84 13.98
C ILE A 145 -13.04 -3.15 14.72
N ARG A 146 -14.08 -3.81 15.26
CA ARG A 146 -13.91 -5.08 15.96
C ARG A 146 -13.36 -6.19 15.06
N ARG A 147 -13.88 -6.31 13.84
CA ARG A 147 -13.43 -7.32 12.87
C ARG A 147 -12.00 -7.08 12.38
N GLN A 148 -11.55 -5.84 12.33
CA GLN A 148 -10.24 -5.44 11.81
C GLN A 148 -9.23 -5.05 12.90
N ALA A 149 -9.55 -5.28 14.18
CA ALA A 149 -8.74 -4.85 15.33
C ALA A 149 -7.28 -5.34 15.30
N ASN A 150 -7.00 -6.42 14.58
CA ASN A 150 -5.68 -7.04 14.49
C ASN A 150 -4.66 -6.24 13.64
N TRP A 151 -5.11 -5.17 12.94
CA TRP A 151 -4.23 -4.28 12.17
C TRP A 151 -4.69 -2.82 12.21
N LEU A 152 -6.00 -2.57 12.22
CA LEU A 152 -6.59 -1.24 12.07
C LEU A 152 -6.19 -0.28 13.18
N GLU A 153 -6.02 -0.76 14.40
CA GLU A 153 -5.59 0.04 15.54
C GLU A 153 -4.17 0.60 15.35
N ALA A 154 -3.24 -0.28 14.93
CA ALA A 154 -1.86 0.14 14.66
C ALA A 154 -1.81 1.12 13.49
N TYR A 155 -2.53 0.83 12.41
CA TYR A 155 -2.59 1.69 11.22
C TYR A 155 -3.20 3.06 11.55
N ALA A 156 -4.33 3.12 12.23
CA ALA A 156 -4.99 4.38 12.54
C ALA A 156 -4.13 5.28 13.45
N LEU A 157 -3.47 4.68 14.44
CA LEU A 157 -2.53 5.42 15.29
C LEU A 157 -1.30 5.90 14.50
N TYR A 158 -0.72 5.06 13.64
CA TYR A 158 0.38 5.44 12.75
C TYR A 158 -0.01 6.63 11.87
N ARG A 159 -1.19 6.58 11.22
CA ARG A 159 -1.67 7.66 10.34
C ARG A 159 -1.99 8.94 11.12
N ALA A 160 -2.52 8.83 12.33
CA ALA A 160 -2.71 9.98 13.22
C ALA A 160 -1.36 10.64 13.55
N LEU A 161 -0.32 9.85 13.83
CA LEU A 161 1.04 10.37 14.07
C LEU A 161 1.62 11.02 12.80
N VAL A 162 1.48 10.40 11.62
CA VAL A 162 1.87 11.03 10.34
C VAL A 162 1.20 12.39 10.18
N SER A 163 -0.09 12.51 10.54
CA SER A 163 -0.81 13.80 10.48
C SER A 163 -0.27 14.82 11.47
N LEU A 164 0.14 14.40 12.67
CA LEU A 164 0.75 15.27 13.68
C LEU A 164 2.18 15.72 13.31
N HIS A 165 2.85 14.97 12.42
CA HIS A 165 4.19 15.28 11.90
C HIS A 165 4.17 15.82 10.46
N ASP A 166 3.19 16.66 10.12
CA ASP A 166 3.07 17.36 8.83
C ASP A 166 3.11 16.41 7.60
N GLY A 167 2.66 15.18 7.77
CA GLY A 167 2.65 14.16 6.72
C GLY A 167 3.94 13.35 6.56
N SER A 168 4.93 13.55 7.44
CA SER A 168 6.17 12.76 7.41
C SER A 168 5.91 11.31 7.84
N GLU A 169 6.30 10.37 6.97
CA GLU A 169 6.25 8.94 7.22
C GLU A 169 7.55 8.42 7.87
N VAL A 170 8.58 9.26 8.01
CA VAL A 170 9.91 8.89 8.52
C VAL A 170 9.86 8.80 10.04
N PHE A 171 9.25 7.76 10.57
CA PHE A 171 9.04 7.58 12.00
C PHE A 171 10.35 7.51 12.83
N ALA A 172 11.48 7.24 12.20
CA ALA A 172 12.79 7.32 12.86
C ALA A 172 13.18 8.76 13.28
N GLU A 173 12.57 9.79 12.67
CA GLU A 173 12.76 11.20 12.99
C GLU A 173 11.71 11.73 13.98
N TRP A 174 10.68 10.94 14.32
CA TRP A 174 9.69 11.33 15.31
C TRP A 174 10.29 11.30 16.73
N PRO A 175 9.62 11.89 17.73
CA PRO A 175 9.99 11.72 19.12
C PRO A 175 10.14 10.24 19.53
N ALA A 176 11.12 9.93 20.36
CA ALA A 176 11.46 8.53 20.69
C ALA A 176 10.27 7.69 21.18
N GLU A 177 9.34 8.34 21.91
CA GLU A 177 8.10 7.75 22.41
C GLU A 177 7.06 7.44 21.31
N GLN A 178 7.32 7.82 20.06
CA GLN A 178 6.42 7.60 18.91
C GLN A 178 7.06 6.75 17.81
N GLN A 179 8.33 6.39 17.93
CA GLN A 179 9.09 5.66 16.90
C GLN A 179 8.72 4.18 16.75
N SER A 180 7.84 3.65 17.61
CA SER A 180 7.30 2.29 17.49
C SER A 180 5.89 2.21 18.05
N LEU A 181 5.11 1.22 17.63
CA LEU A 181 3.76 0.99 18.17
C LEU A 181 3.77 0.81 19.70
N ALA A 182 4.75 0.07 20.22
CA ALA A 182 4.86 -0.18 21.66
C ALA A 182 5.07 1.12 22.46
N ALA A 183 6.01 1.95 22.00
CA ALA A 183 6.29 3.25 22.63
C ALA A 183 5.11 4.22 22.46
N ALA A 184 4.52 4.31 21.28
CA ALA A 184 3.40 5.19 20.99
C ALA A 184 2.14 4.86 21.81
N ARG A 185 1.88 3.58 22.09
CA ARG A 185 0.79 3.18 22.99
C ARG A 185 1.02 3.66 24.42
N VAL A 186 2.24 3.60 24.91
CA VAL A 186 2.58 4.11 26.25
C VAL A 186 2.41 5.63 26.28
N TRP A 187 2.98 6.33 25.28
CA TRP A 187 2.85 7.78 25.13
C TRP A 187 1.38 8.22 25.06
N ARG A 188 0.55 7.57 24.22
CA ARG A 188 -0.88 7.86 24.10
C ARG A 188 -1.61 7.84 25.45
N ASN A 189 -1.25 6.92 26.35
CA ASN A 189 -1.84 6.82 27.69
C ASN A 189 -1.39 7.94 28.64
N THR A 190 -0.39 8.74 28.29
CA THR A 190 0.06 9.90 29.07
C THR A 190 -0.65 11.18 28.68
N LEU A 191 -1.34 11.21 27.54
CA LEU A 191 -2.03 12.38 27.03
C LEU A 191 -3.31 12.67 27.83
N SER A 192 -3.69 13.93 27.87
CA SER A 192 -4.91 14.41 28.53
C SER A 192 -5.44 15.68 27.85
N GLY A 193 -6.70 16.02 28.11
CA GLY A 193 -7.33 17.24 27.57
C GLY A 193 -7.32 17.28 26.05
N ASP A 194 -7.07 18.47 25.50
CA ASP A 194 -7.16 18.74 24.07
C ASP A 194 -6.21 17.88 23.22
N GLU A 195 -5.02 17.53 23.72
CA GLU A 195 -4.06 16.67 23.01
C GLU A 195 -4.61 15.26 22.83
N GLN A 196 -5.19 14.70 23.89
CA GLN A 196 -5.84 13.40 23.83
C GLN A 196 -7.04 13.42 22.87
N GLU A 197 -7.91 14.41 22.99
CA GLU A 197 -9.10 14.56 22.14
C GLU A 197 -8.73 14.68 20.66
N ASN A 198 -7.70 15.47 20.34
CA ASN A 198 -7.22 15.62 18.96
C ASN A 198 -6.64 14.32 18.41
N LEU A 199 -5.82 13.61 19.19
CA LEU A 199 -5.26 12.32 18.75
C LEU A 199 -6.37 11.29 18.49
N GLU A 200 -7.34 11.15 19.44
CA GLU A 200 -8.44 10.21 19.29
C GLU A 200 -9.32 10.54 18.06
N ARG A 201 -9.59 11.83 17.83
CA ARG A 201 -10.32 12.27 16.62
C ARG A 201 -9.60 11.87 15.35
N LEU A 202 -8.27 12.02 15.28
CA LEU A 202 -7.47 11.61 14.12
C LEU A 202 -7.46 10.09 13.95
N VAL A 203 -7.31 9.35 15.03
CA VAL A 203 -7.37 7.88 15.01
C VAL A 203 -8.73 7.40 14.48
N ASP A 204 -9.82 7.97 14.97
CA ASP A 204 -11.16 7.61 14.52
C ASP A 204 -11.45 8.04 13.08
N LEU A 205 -10.92 9.18 12.63
CA LEU A 205 -10.97 9.60 11.23
C LEU A 205 -10.32 8.54 10.32
N HIS A 206 -9.13 8.05 10.66
CA HIS A 206 -8.46 7.05 9.84
C HIS A 206 -9.13 5.67 9.90
N ARG A 207 -9.77 5.31 11.00
CA ARG A 207 -10.65 4.13 11.09
C ARG A 207 -11.87 4.27 10.18
N TYR A 208 -12.51 5.45 10.19
CA TYR A 208 -13.64 5.76 9.34
C TYR A 208 -13.27 5.69 7.84
N ILE A 209 -12.15 6.31 7.45
CA ILE A 209 -11.66 6.28 6.07
C ILE A 209 -11.47 4.83 5.58
N GLN A 210 -10.86 3.98 6.40
CA GLN A 210 -10.67 2.58 6.03
C GLN A 210 -12.00 1.81 5.99
N TRP A 211 -12.93 2.09 6.89
CA TRP A 211 -14.27 1.50 6.81
C TRP A 211 -14.98 1.85 5.51
N VAL A 212 -14.96 3.12 5.09
CA VAL A 212 -15.51 3.56 3.81
C VAL A 212 -14.80 2.86 2.64
N ALA A 213 -13.47 2.83 2.65
CA ALA A 213 -12.69 2.18 1.60
C ALA A 213 -13.08 0.71 1.45
N PHE A 214 -13.06 -0.05 2.54
CA PHE A 214 -13.42 -1.47 2.51
C PHE A 214 -14.87 -1.69 2.06
N SER A 215 -15.81 -0.85 2.50
CA SER A 215 -17.21 -0.95 2.10
C SER A 215 -17.39 -0.74 0.59
N GLN A 216 -16.69 0.24 0.01
CA GLN A 216 -16.75 0.48 -1.43
C GLN A 216 -16.05 -0.64 -2.24
N TRP A 217 -14.93 -1.17 -1.76
CA TRP A 217 -14.26 -2.30 -2.40
C TRP A 217 -15.08 -3.60 -2.33
N GLU A 218 -15.78 -3.86 -1.22
CA GLU A 218 -16.74 -4.96 -1.13
C GLU A 218 -17.89 -4.79 -2.15
N ALA A 219 -18.36 -3.57 -2.36
CA ALA A 219 -19.37 -3.27 -3.37
C ALA A 219 -18.84 -3.46 -4.81
N VAL A 220 -17.58 -3.08 -5.10
CA VAL A 220 -16.92 -3.36 -6.39
C VAL A 220 -16.87 -4.86 -6.64
N ARG A 221 -16.44 -5.64 -5.65
CA ARG A 221 -16.39 -7.10 -5.78
C ARG A 221 -17.76 -7.71 -6.05
N ALA A 222 -18.76 -7.31 -5.28
CA ALA A 222 -20.13 -7.80 -5.46
C ALA A 222 -20.68 -7.47 -6.86
N HIS A 223 -20.42 -6.25 -7.36
CA HIS A 223 -20.78 -5.83 -8.71
C HIS A 223 -20.08 -6.68 -9.78
N CYS A 224 -18.77 -6.88 -9.68
CA CYS A 224 -18.00 -7.73 -10.60
C CYS A 224 -18.54 -9.16 -10.61
N GLU A 225 -18.88 -9.69 -9.44
CA GLU A 225 -19.48 -11.02 -9.30
C GLU A 225 -20.84 -11.13 -10.02
N GLU A 226 -21.71 -10.13 -9.88
CA GLU A 226 -23.02 -10.07 -10.52
C GLU A 226 -22.91 -10.08 -12.05
N ILE A 227 -21.97 -9.31 -12.62
CA ILE A 227 -21.77 -9.21 -14.07
C ILE A 227 -20.82 -10.27 -14.66
N GLY A 228 -20.30 -11.19 -13.84
CA GLY A 228 -19.49 -12.32 -14.27
C GLY A 228 -18.02 -11.96 -14.58
N ILE A 229 -17.47 -10.94 -13.96
CA ILE A 229 -16.07 -10.55 -13.99
C ILE A 229 -15.36 -11.10 -12.74
N SER A 230 -14.24 -11.80 -12.93
CA SER A 230 -13.32 -12.14 -11.84
C SER A 230 -12.34 -11.02 -11.62
N LEU A 231 -12.33 -10.45 -10.41
CA LEU A 231 -11.40 -9.38 -10.05
C LEU A 231 -10.08 -9.99 -9.57
N MET A 232 -8.98 -9.63 -10.25
CA MET A 232 -7.63 -10.10 -9.95
C MET A 232 -6.82 -8.96 -9.33
N GLY A 233 -6.46 -9.12 -8.06
CA GLY A 233 -5.61 -8.19 -7.32
C GLY A 233 -4.13 -8.54 -7.42
N ASP A 234 -3.29 -7.55 -7.12
CA ASP A 234 -1.84 -7.68 -7.09
C ASP A 234 -1.30 -7.41 -5.68
N VAL A 235 -0.44 -8.31 -5.20
CA VAL A 235 0.17 -8.22 -3.87
C VAL A 235 1.64 -7.87 -4.03
N PRO A 236 2.07 -6.65 -3.64
CA PRO A 236 3.48 -6.27 -3.65
C PRO A 236 4.34 -7.23 -2.84
N VAL A 237 5.55 -7.52 -3.32
CA VAL A 237 6.50 -8.38 -2.59
C VAL A 237 6.93 -7.76 -1.26
N GLY A 238 7.04 -6.42 -1.19
CA GLY A 238 7.56 -5.72 -0.03
C GLY A 238 6.58 -4.68 0.55
N VAL A 239 7.04 -4.02 1.59
CA VAL A 239 6.43 -2.83 2.18
C VAL A 239 7.52 -1.76 2.35
N SER A 240 7.15 -0.49 2.36
CA SER A 240 8.10 0.60 2.63
C SER A 240 8.84 0.39 3.95
N ILE A 241 10.11 0.80 4.00
CA ILE A 241 10.86 0.86 5.27
C ILE A 241 10.19 1.77 6.30
N HIS A 242 9.42 2.76 5.82
CA HIS A 242 8.66 3.70 6.63
C HIS A 242 7.21 3.27 6.85
N SER A 243 6.83 2.03 6.49
CA SER A 243 5.47 1.54 6.63
C SER A 243 5.02 1.37 8.08
N CYS A 244 3.71 1.42 8.27
CA CYS A 244 3.06 1.01 9.50
C CYS A 244 3.44 -0.42 9.91
N ASP A 245 3.66 -1.31 8.94
CA ASP A 245 4.06 -2.70 9.18
C ASP A 245 5.43 -2.77 9.88
N VAL A 246 6.42 -2.03 9.37
CA VAL A 246 7.75 -1.95 9.99
C VAL A 246 7.69 -1.24 11.33
N TRP A 247 6.94 -0.16 11.45
CA TRP A 247 6.76 0.57 12.71
C TRP A 247 6.10 -0.27 13.80
N SER A 248 5.15 -1.13 13.44
CA SER A 248 4.38 -1.93 14.41
C SER A 248 4.98 -3.30 14.71
N GLU A 249 5.58 -3.97 13.71
CA GLU A 249 6.11 -5.32 13.82
C GLU A 249 7.55 -5.41 13.23
N PRO A 250 8.52 -4.57 13.68
CA PRO A 250 9.87 -4.52 13.08
C PRO A 250 10.61 -5.86 13.15
N HIS A 251 10.24 -6.72 14.10
CA HIS A 251 10.88 -8.01 14.34
C HIS A 251 10.65 -9.06 13.24
N VAL A 252 9.70 -8.83 12.33
CA VAL A 252 9.46 -9.71 11.18
C VAL A 252 10.21 -9.28 9.92
N PHE A 253 11.04 -8.22 10.02
CA PHE A 253 11.83 -7.69 8.93
C PHE A 253 13.32 -7.65 9.25
N ASP A 254 14.16 -7.94 8.26
CA ASP A 254 15.59 -7.60 8.30
C ASP A 254 15.76 -6.17 7.76
N LEU A 255 16.00 -5.24 8.67
CA LEU A 255 16.17 -3.81 8.37
C LEU A 255 17.60 -3.46 7.95
N THR A 256 18.54 -4.41 7.96
CA THR A 256 19.96 -4.17 7.64
C THR A 256 20.24 -4.20 6.14
N ARG A 257 19.29 -4.66 5.34
CA ARG A 257 19.39 -4.79 3.89
C ARG A 257 18.16 -4.20 3.20
N SER A 258 18.32 -3.92 1.90
CA SER A 258 17.27 -3.42 1.02
C SER A 258 17.04 -4.41 -0.12
N CYS A 259 15.79 -4.77 -0.37
CA CYS A 259 15.41 -5.62 -1.50
C CYS A 259 15.69 -4.95 -2.85
N GLY A 260 15.92 -5.76 -3.86
CA GLY A 260 16.14 -5.28 -5.22
C GLY A 260 16.15 -6.40 -6.25
N ALA A 261 16.63 -6.09 -7.43
CA ALA A 261 16.87 -7.01 -8.54
C ALA A 261 18.31 -6.91 -9.03
N PRO A 262 18.90 -8.05 -9.52
CA PRO A 262 20.25 -8.05 -10.04
C PRO A 262 20.39 -7.19 -11.30
N PRO A 263 21.61 -6.83 -11.69
CA PRO A 263 21.87 -6.15 -12.96
C PRO A 263 21.35 -6.97 -14.15
N GLU A 264 20.66 -6.30 -15.06
CA GLU A 264 20.22 -6.91 -16.33
C GLU A 264 20.88 -6.22 -17.53
N LYS A 265 21.59 -6.97 -18.35
CA LYS A 265 22.35 -6.44 -19.52
C LYS A 265 21.47 -5.71 -20.53
N ASN A 266 20.17 -6.02 -20.57
CA ASN A 266 19.22 -5.43 -21.51
C ASN A 266 18.53 -4.17 -20.95
N PHE A 267 18.70 -3.87 -19.69
CA PHE A 267 18.05 -2.75 -19.01
C PHE A 267 19.03 -1.60 -18.84
N LYS A 268 19.19 -0.79 -19.88
CA LYS A 268 20.05 0.41 -19.87
C LYS A 268 19.33 1.59 -19.24
N ALA A 269 19.08 1.54 -17.93
CA ALA A 269 18.37 2.61 -17.25
C ALA A 269 19.34 3.75 -16.82
N ASP A 270 20.39 3.38 -16.11
CA ASP A 270 21.40 4.31 -15.58
C ASP A 270 22.67 3.52 -15.15
N PRO A 271 23.83 4.20 -14.97
CA PRO A 271 25.08 3.53 -14.62
C PRO A 271 25.03 2.75 -13.30
N PHE A 272 24.25 3.19 -12.32
CA PHE A 272 24.09 2.48 -11.06
C PHE A 272 23.36 1.15 -11.29
N THR A 273 22.21 1.20 -11.98
CA THR A 273 21.40 0.02 -12.25
C THR A 273 22.10 -0.99 -13.17
N GLU A 274 22.87 -0.51 -14.15
CA GLU A 274 23.70 -1.38 -15.00
C GLU A 274 24.76 -2.16 -14.21
N LYS A 275 25.32 -1.54 -13.15
CA LYS A 275 26.40 -2.11 -12.36
C LYS A 275 25.92 -2.93 -11.17
N TRP A 276 24.99 -2.38 -10.40
CA TRP A 276 24.58 -2.92 -9.11
C TRP A 276 23.20 -3.56 -9.12
N GLY A 277 22.37 -3.25 -10.13
CA GLY A 277 20.97 -3.65 -10.19
C GLY A 277 20.00 -2.61 -9.66
N GLN A 278 18.75 -2.99 -9.49
CA GLN A 278 17.68 -2.12 -8.98
C GLN A 278 17.61 -2.21 -7.45
N ASN A 279 17.78 -1.12 -6.74
CA ASN A 279 17.59 -1.04 -5.30
C ASN A 279 16.19 -0.48 -5.00
N TRP A 280 15.26 -1.33 -4.55
CA TRP A 280 13.87 -0.96 -4.34
C TRP A 280 13.58 -0.33 -2.98
N GLY A 281 14.49 -0.43 -2.01
CA GLY A 281 14.32 0.20 -0.70
C GLY A 281 13.57 -0.62 0.34
N PHE A 282 12.87 -1.69 -0.03
CA PHE A 282 12.11 -2.50 0.91
C PHE A 282 13.01 -3.28 1.85
N PRO A 283 12.66 -3.44 3.14
CA PRO A 283 13.35 -4.37 4.03
C PRO A 283 13.12 -5.83 3.57
N LEU A 284 14.03 -6.72 3.90
CA LEU A 284 13.83 -8.15 3.68
C LEU A 284 12.91 -8.71 4.78
N TYR A 285 12.27 -9.85 4.48
CA TYR A 285 11.54 -10.60 5.50
C TYR A 285 12.48 -11.44 6.35
N ASP A 286 12.33 -11.38 7.67
CA ASP A 286 12.91 -12.39 8.58
C ASP A 286 11.99 -13.61 8.64
N TRP A 287 12.19 -14.53 7.69
CA TRP A 287 11.40 -15.76 7.59
C TRP A 287 11.49 -16.64 8.83
N TYR A 288 12.63 -16.58 9.56
CA TYR A 288 12.80 -17.34 10.79
C TYR A 288 11.94 -16.74 11.91
N ALA A 289 11.94 -15.44 12.08
CA ALA A 289 11.06 -14.77 13.03
C ALA A 289 9.58 -15.02 12.69
N MET A 290 9.19 -14.86 11.42
CA MET A 290 7.82 -15.12 10.96
C MET A 290 7.37 -16.57 11.17
N SER A 291 8.26 -17.54 11.07
CA SER A 291 7.93 -18.97 11.28
C SER A 291 7.48 -19.28 12.71
N ARG A 292 7.94 -18.50 13.70
CA ARG A 292 7.63 -18.70 15.13
C ARG A 292 6.16 -18.51 15.47
N ASP A 293 5.46 -17.66 14.70
CA ASP A 293 4.03 -17.41 14.83
C ASP A 293 3.20 -17.98 13.66
N ASN A 294 3.79 -18.94 12.94
CA ASN A 294 3.18 -19.56 11.77
C ASN A 294 2.81 -18.55 10.69
N PHE A 295 3.71 -17.61 10.40
CA PHE A 295 3.58 -16.58 9.38
C PHE A 295 2.32 -15.72 9.56
N ALA A 296 2.01 -15.31 10.78
CA ALA A 296 0.78 -14.59 11.11
C ALA A 296 0.61 -13.30 10.28
N TRP A 297 1.70 -12.56 10.05
CA TRP A 297 1.68 -11.35 9.22
C TRP A 297 1.20 -11.64 7.78
N TRP A 298 1.79 -12.64 7.10
CA TRP A 298 1.37 -13.05 5.75
C TRP A 298 -0.05 -13.61 5.71
N ARG A 299 -0.44 -14.36 6.72
CA ARG A 299 -1.79 -14.91 6.82
C ARG A 299 -2.85 -13.82 6.97
N ARG A 300 -2.56 -12.74 7.73
CA ARG A 300 -3.46 -11.58 7.84
C ARG A 300 -3.61 -10.91 6.48
N ARG A 301 -2.50 -10.62 5.81
CA ARG A 301 -2.44 -9.98 4.50
C ARG A 301 -3.24 -10.74 3.44
N LEU A 302 -2.97 -12.03 3.27
CA LEU A 302 -3.66 -12.85 2.28
C LEU A 302 -5.16 -12.99 2.59
N ARG A 303 -5.55 -13.08 3.86
CA ARG A 303 -6.97 -13.09 4.24
C ARG A 303 -7.69 -11.77 3.92
N ALA A 304 -7.04 -10.63 4.09
CA ALA A 304 -7.61 -9.34 3.70
C ALA A 304 -7.80 -9.28 2.19
N MET A 305 -6.78 -9.66 1.41
CA MET A 305 -6.84 -9.67 -0.05
C MET A 305 -7.91 -10.63 -0.60
N SER A 306 -8.07 -11.82 0.00
CA SER A 306 -9.09 -12.79 -0.44
C SER A 306 -10.54 -12.35 -0.24
N ARG A 307 -10.78 -11.31 0.56
CA ARG A 307 -12.11 -10.70 0.69
C ARG A 307 -12.44 -9.75 -0.46
N MET A 308 -11.43 -9.16 -1.07
CA MET A 308 -11.58 -8.17 -2.14
C MET A 308 -11.42 -8.77 -3.52
N PHE A 309 -10.61 -9.82 -3.67
CA PHE A 309 -10.22 -10.38 -4.95
C PHE A 309 -10.56 -11.86 -5.08
N ASP A 310 -10.91 -12.24 -6.29
CA ASP A 310 -11.19 -13.63 -6.66
C ASP A 310 -9.90 -14.36 -7.02
N ILE A 311 -8.97 -13.64 -7.64
CA ILE A 311 -7.65 -14.12 -8.04
C ILE A 311 -6.61 -13.19 -7.44
N ILE A 312 -5.52 -13.75 -6.93
CA ILE A 312 -4.42 -12.99 -6.35
C ILE A 312 -3.14 -13.29 -7.16
N ARG A 313 -2.57 -12.25 -7.77
CA ARG A 313 -1.21 -12.28 -8.28
C ARG A 313 -0.26 -11.93 -7.13
N VAL A 314 0.74 -12.76 -6.91
CA VAL A 314 1.84 -12.46 -5.99
C VAL A 314 3.01 -11.94 -6.80
N ASP A 315 3.37 -10.68 -6.58
CA ASP A 315 4.51 -10.06 -7.25
C ASP A 315 5.83 -10.67 -6.81
N HIS A 316 6.80 -10.73 -7.72
CA HIS A 316 8.17 -11.21 -7.49
C HIS A 316 8.25 -12.50 -6.65
N ALA A 317 7.49 -13.52 -7.04
CA ALA A 317 7.37 -14.79 -6.29
C ALA A 317 8.73 -15.47 -5.99
N LEU A 318 9.75 -15.26 -6.82
CA LEU A 318 11.11 -15.75 -6.58
C LEU A 318 11.72 -15.17 -5.30
N GLY A 319 11.34 -13.96 -4.89
CA GLY A 319 11.79 -13.31 -3.67
C GLY A 319 11.43 -14.05 -2.38
N PHE A 320 10.44 -14.95 -2.44
CA PHE A 320 10.09 -15.83 -1.31
C PHE A 320 11.09 -16.95 -1.09
N PHE A 321 11.90 -17.28 -2.09
CA PHE A 321 12.95 -18.30 -2.01
C PHE A 321 14.32 -17.65 -1.87
N ARG A 322 14.63 -16.69 -2.72
CA ARG A 322 15.87 -15.91 -2.74
C ARG A 322 15.57 -14.53 -3.28
N ILE A 323 16.02 -13.50 -2.60
CA ILE A 323 15.88 -12.12 -3.04
C ILE A 323 17.23 -11.48 -3.22
N TYR A 324 17.40 -10.73 -4.32
CA TYR A 324 18.56 -9.88 -4.50
C TYR A 324 18.46 -8.69 -3.56
N SER A 325 19.54 -8.30 -2.91
CA SER A 325 19.49 -7.29 -1.87
C SER A 325 20.76 -6.49 -1.80
N PHE A 326 20.64 -5.28 -1.31
CA PHE A 326 21.71 -4.31 -1.13
C PHE A 326 22.04 -4.14 0.37
N PRO A 327 23.32 -3.98 0.74
CA PRO A 327 23.69 -3.61 2.11
C PRO A 327 23.59 -2.11 2.39
N TRP A 328 22.95 -1.35 1.51
CA TRP A 328 22.66 0.08 1.63
C TRP A 328 21.27 0.42 1.12
N ARG A 329 20.76 1.61 1.45
CA ARG A 329 19.45 2.10 1.04
C ARG A 329 19.54 2.90 -0.28
N PRO A 330 18.39 3.08 -1.00
CA PRO A 330 18.35 3.83 -2.27
C PRO A 330 18.93 5.25 -2.18
N GLU A 331 18.79 5.93 -1.05
CA GLU A 331 19.32 7.29 -0.82
C GLU A 331 20.85 7.34 -0.92
N GLN A 332 21.51 6.21 -0.72
CA GLN A 332 22.96 6.06 -0.82
C GLN A 332 23.43 5.64 -2.22
N ASN A 333 22.52 5.31 -3.16
CA ASN A 333 22.87 4.81 -4.49
C ASN A 333 23.86 5.73 -5.22
N ALA A 334 23.70 7.05 -5.11
CA ALA A 334 24.62 8.01 -5.72
C ALA A 334 26.06 7.86 -5.22
N THR A 335 26.24 7.54 -3.92
CA THR A 335 27.57 7.30 -3.33
C THR A 335 28.24 6.08 -3.94
N PHE A 336 27.46 5.05 -4.27
CA PHE A 336 27.99 3.77 -4.76
C PHE A 336 28.08 3.70 -6.30
N ALA A 337 27.52 4.66 -7.04
CA ALA A 337 27.41 4.58 -8.50
C ALA A 337 28.79 4.38 -9.19
N ASP A 338 29.79 5.14 -8.77
CA ASP A 338 31.11 5.15 -9.39
C ASP A 338 32.16 4.30 -8.66
N LEU A 339 31.83 3.73 -7.48
CA LEU A 339 32.77 2.96 -6.67
C LEU A 339 33.09 1.61 -7.33
N THR A 340 34.33 1.19 -7.26
CA THR A 340 34.71 -0.21 -7.53
C THR A 340 34.12 -1.15 -6.49
N GLU A 341 34.06 -2.46 -6.79
CA GLU A 341 33.64 -3.46 -5.80
C GLU A 341 34.49 -3.44 -4.52
N ALA A 342 35.82 -3.25 -4.65
CA ALA A 342 36.73 -3.17 -3.51
C ALA A 342 36.42 -1.96 -2.62
N GLU A 343 36.12 -0.80 -3.21
CA GLU A 343 35.72 0.39 -2.48
C GLU A 343 34.35 0.22 -1.81
N ALA A 344 33.39 -0.38 -2.51
CA ALA A 344 32.09 -0.69 -1.95
C ALA A 344 32.17 -1.67 -0.77
N ILE A 345 33.00 -2.72 -0.87
CA ILE A 345 33.30 -3.67 0.23
C ILE A 345 33.86 -2.93 1.44
N ALA A 346 34.78 -1.98 1.23
CA ALA A 346 35.36 -1.21 2.33
C ALA A 346 34.33 -0.36 3.09
N LEU A 347 33.32 0.19 2.37
CA LEU A 347 32.27 1.02 2.97
C LEU A 347 31.12 0.18 3.60
N THR A 348 30.98 -1.08 3.23
CA THR A 348 29.85 -1.94 3.65
C THR A 348 30.27 -3.07 4.58
N GLU A 349 31.41 -2.95 5.21
CA GLU A 349 31.93 -3.96 6.16
C GLU A 349 32.03 -5.38 5.53
N GLY A 350 32.52 -5.43 4.30
CA GLY A 350 32.72 -6.70 3.58
C GLY A 350 31.49 -7.23 2.81
N ARG A 351 30.42 -6.44 2.71
CA ARG A 351 29.19 -6.87 2.05
C ARG A 351 29.04 -6.24 0.66
N LEU A 352 28.52 -7.01 -0.29
CA LEU A 352 28.09 -6.51 -1.62
C LEU A 352 26.61 -6.80 -1.85
N PRO A 353 26.00 -6.16 -2.85
CA PRO A 353 24.71 -6.60 -3.36
C PRO A 353 24.77 -8.06 -3.80
N GLY A 354 23.71 -8.82 -3.52
CA GLY A 354 23.65 -10.23 -3.86
C GLY A 354 22.41 -10.89 -3.33
N PHE A 355 22.25 -12.18 -3.69
CA PHE A 355 21.09 -12.97 -3.26
C PHE A 355 21.17 -13.37 -1.78
N VAL A 356 20.02 -13.31 -1.11
CA VAL A 356 19.83 -13.79 0.27
C VAL A 356 18.66 -14.79 0.27
N PRO A 357 18.78 -15.96 0.92
CA PRO A 357 20.01 -16.48 1.52
C PRO A 357 21.07 -16.82 0.48
N ARG A 358 22.32 -16.62 0.83
CA ARG A 358 23.44 -17.07 0.04
C ARG A 358 23.71 -18.54 0.39
N ASP A 359 23.68 -19.38 -0.61
CA ASP A 359 24.02 -20.80 -0.49
C ASP A 359 25.29 -21.08 -1.32
N ASP A 360 26.39 -21.29 -0.62
CA ASP A 360 27.68 -21.64 -1.20
C ASP A 360 28.07 -23.12 -0.90
N SER A 361 27.10 -23.98 -0.55
CA SER A 361 27.30 -25.34 -0.16
C SER A 361 27.83 -26.25 -1.27
N THR A 362 27.62 -25.88 -2.53
CA THR A 362 28.10 -26.61 -3.71
C THR A 362 28.94 -25.74 -4.62
N ALA A 363 29.83 -26.34 -5.43
CA ALA A 363 30.61 -25.62 -6.43
C ALA A 363 29.73 -24.95 -7.49
N GLU A 364 28.59 -25.55 -7.86
CA GLU A 364 27.62 -24.95 -8.77
C GLU A 364 26.97 -23.70 -8.17
N ASN A 365 26.61 -23.75 -6.90
CA ASN A 365 26.03 -22.58 -6.22
C ASN A 365 27.06 -21.46 -6.03
N GLN A 366 28.32 -21.82 -5.72
CA GLN A 366 29.42 -20.87 -5.65
C GLN A 366 29.65 -20.16 -6.99
N GLU A 367 29.68 -20.92 -8.10
CA GLU A 367 29.81 -20.35 -9.45
C GLU A 367 28.61 -19.48 -9.81
N ARG A 368 27.39 -19.94 -9.53
CA ARG A 368 26.17 -19.14 -9.75
C ARG A 368 26.19 -17.84 -8.96
N ASN A 369 26.61 -17.87 -7.69
CA ASN A 369 26.73 -16.68 -6.86
C ASN A 369 27.85 -15.76 -7.34
N ARG A 370 28.90 -16.28 -7.99
CA ARG A 370 29.98 -15.49 -8.58
C ARG A 370 29.56 -14.77 -9.85
N VAL A 371 28.70 -15.39 -10.66
CA VAL A 371 28.22 -14.84 -11.95
C VAL A 371 27.12 -13.80 -11.77
N HIS A 372 26.33 -13.95 -10.71
CA HIS A 372 25.14 -13.13 -10.44
C HIS A 372 25.23 -12.33 -9.13
N GLY A 373 26.39 -12.35 -8.45
CA GLY A 373 26.63 -11.67 -7.19
C GLY A 373 27.75 -10.67 -7.28
#